data_2cc7575e667343adef6b11f1a91e994c
#
_entry.id   2cc7575e667343adef6b11f1a91e994c
#
_cell.length_a   1.000
_cell.length_b   1.000
_cell.length_c   1.000
_cell.angle_alpha   90.00
_cell.angle_beta   90.00
_cell.angle_gamma   90.00
#
_symmetry.space_group_name_H-M   'P 1'
#
loop_
_entity.id
_entity.type
_entity.pdbx_description
1 polymer ?
#
loop_
_entity_poly.entity_id
_entity_poly.type
_entity_poly.pdbx_seq_one_letter_code
_entity_poly.pdbx_strand_id
1 'polypeptide(L)'
;KSFTVNFLSKDYYDALIKTIFHNKDEDNEFLAGGFTAGKAETVNAPVIEESFLTLECELAEARDLFLGSRTVLILGKVKRAVLEDSHTHGVDKKYGPEGFMFNIHSPIDLKTGEGEVSAVATMKIEKLV
;
A
#
# COMPACT_ATOMS: atom_id res chain seq x y z
N LYS A 1 10.25 -3.24 -16.16
CA LYS A 1 9.69 -3.81 -14.93
C LYS A 1 8.34 -3.17 -14.64
N SER A 2 7.48 -3.89 -13.93
CA SER A 2 6.14 -3.43 -13.57
C SER A 2 5.84 -3.76 -12.10
N PHE A 3 4.87 -3.05 -11.53
CA PHE A 3 4.41 -3.26 -10.17
C PHE A 3 2.97 -2.76 -10.02
N THR A 4 2.33 -3.12 -8.92
CA THR A 4 1.03 -2.58 -8.54
C THR A 4 1.14 -1.84 -7.22
N VAL A 5 0.31 -0.81 -7.05
CA VAL A 5 0.11 -0.13 -5.76
C VAL A 5 -1.32 -0.41 -5.33
N ASN A 6 -1.47 -1.01 -4.17
CA ASN A 6 -2.74 -1.49 -3.66
C ASN A 6 -3.10 -0.72 -2.39
N PHE A 7 -4.31 -0.16 -2.35
CA PHE A 7 -4.82 0.60 -1.22
C PHE A 7 -5.93 -0.19 -0.54
N LEU A 8 -5.73 -0.49 0.73
CA LEU A 8 -6.67 -1.25 1.53
C LEU A 8 -7.32 -0.37 2.59
N SER A 9 -8.52 -0.78 3.03
CA SER A 9 -9.19 -0.14 4.17
C SER A 9 -8.49 -0.47 5.48
N LYS A 10 -8.82 0.29 6.53
CA LYS A 10 -8.32 0.08 7.89
C LYS A 10 -8.57 -1.33 8.42
N ASP A 11 -9.62 -2.01 7.96
CA ASP A 11 -9.97 -3.36 8.40
C ASP A 11 -8.88 -4.38 8.09
N TYR A 12 -8.01 -4.09 7.12
CA TYR A 12 -6.86 -4.92 6.75
C TYR A 12 -5.55 -4.51 7.42
N TYR A 13 -5.58 -3.56 8.37
CA TYR A 13 -4.36 -3.05 8.99
C TYR A 13 -3.52 -4.15 9.65
N ASP A 14 -4.15 -5.01 10.44
CA ASP A 14 -3.44 -6.11 11.13
C ASP A 14 -2.85 -7.13 10.12
N ALA A 15 -3.51 -7.35 9.01
CA ALA A 15 -3.02 -8.19 7.92
C ALA A 15 -1.79 -7.56 7.24
N LEU A 16 -1.83 -6.25 6.97
CA LEU A 16 -0.71 -5.50 6.40
C LEU A 16 0.51 -5.51 7.33
N ILE A 17 0.31 -5.33 8.63
CA ILE A 17 1.43 -5.35 9.60
C ILE A 17 2.15 -6.70 9.62
N LYS A 18 1.44 -7.80 9.41
CA LYS A 18 2.09 -9.13 9.34
C LYS A 18 3.08 -9.23 8.18
N THR A 19 2.84 -8.58 7.06
CA THR A 19 3.73 -8.66 5.89
C THR A 19 5.08 -8.00 6.13
N ILE A 20 5.17 -7.01 7.03
CA ILE A 20 6.41 -6.28 7.34
C ILE A 20 7.54 -7.20 7.83
N PHE A 21 7.20 -8.34 8.42
CA PHE A 21 8.17 -9.31 8.95
C PHE A 21 8.59 -10.37 7.92
N HIS A 22 8.06 -10.32 6.70
CA HIS A 22 8.29 -11.28 5.62
C HIS A 22 8.96 -10.58 4.43
N ASN A 23 10.25 -10.29 4.55
CA ASN A 23 11.01 -9.51 3.57
C ASN A 23 12.13 -10.28 2.88
N LYS A 24 12.13 -11.60 2.97
CA LYS A 24 13.11 -12.43 2.27
C LYS A 24 12.59 -12.85 0.90
N ASP A 25 13.48 -13.16 -0.01
CA ASP A 25 13.11 -13.56 -1.38
C ASP A 25 12.21 -14.79 -1.44
N GLU A 26 12.34 -15.70 -0.45
CA GLU A 26 11.49 -16.89 -0.31
C GLU A 26 10.14 -16.63 0.37
N ASP A 27 9.94 -15.48 0.99
CA ASP A 27 8.71 -15.15 1.71
C ASP A 27 7.58 -14.85 0.72
N ASN A 28 6.38 -15.27 1.10
CA ASN A 28 5.15 -14.93 0.38
C ASN A 28 4.26 -14.05 1.24
N GLU A 29 4.31 -12.76 0.99
CA GLU A 29 3.56 -11.76 1.76
C GLU A 29 2.04 -11.90 1.62
N PHE A 30 1.54 -12.41 0.49
CA PHE A 30 0.12 -12.72 0.33
C PHE A 30 -0.34 -13.77 1.34
N LEU A 31 0.44 -14.84 1.49
CA LEU A 31 0.13 -15.88 2.47
C LEU A 31 0.28 -15.36 3.91
N ALA A 32 1.32 -14.58 4.19
CA ALA A 32 1.57 -14.03 5.52
C ALA A 32 0.46 -13.07 5.99
N GLY A 33 -0.03 -12.22 5.10
CA GLY A 33 -1.13 -11.31 5.35
C GLY A 33 -2.51 -11.96 5.25
N GLY A 34 -2.61 -13.13 4.59
CA GLY A 34 -3.88 -13.78 4.27
C GLY A 34 -4.64 -13.08 3.13
N PHE A 35 -3.91 -12.47 2.20
CA PHE A 35 -4.47 -11.77 1.05
C PHE A 35 -4.69 -12.70 -0.14
N THR A 36 -5.68 -12.37 -0.96
CA THR A 36 -5.96 -13.03 -2.23
C THR A 36 -5.16 -12.38 -3.34
N ALA A 37 -4.29 -13.17 -3.97
CA ALA A 37 -3.51 -12.70 -5.12
C ALA A 37 -4.36 -12.77 -6.40
N GLY A 38 -4.63 -11.61 -6.98
CA GLY A 38 -5.24 -11.46 -8.29
C GLY A 38 -4.21 -11.16 -9.38
N LYS A 39 -4.67 -11.01 -10.60
CA LYS A 39 -3.85 -10.71 -11.78
C LYS A 39 -4.17 -9.30 -12.31
N ALA A 40 -3.13 -8.48 -12.47
CA ALA A 40 -3.27 -7.22 -13.18
C ALA A 40 -3.58 -7.46 -14.67
N GLU A 41 -4.30 -6.53 -15.31
CA GLU A 41 -4.69 -6.65 -16.71
C GLU A 41 -3.67 -6.02 -17.68
N THR A 42 -3.02 -4.93 -17.27
CA THR A 42 -2.14 -4.16 -18.16
C THR A 42 -0.66 -4.33 -17.86
N VAL A 43 -0.31 -4.95 -16.74
CA VAL A 43 1.07 -5.18 -16.31
C VAL A 43 1.27 -6.61 -15.80
N ASN A 44 2.50 -7.09 -15.86
CA ASN A 44 2.84 -8.39 -15.32
C ASN A 44 3.25 -8.28 -13.85
N ALA A 45 2.26 -8.07 -12.99
CA ALA A 45 2.40 -8.00 -11.53
C ALA A 45 1.11 -8.49 -10.86
N PRO A 46 1.18 -9.06 -9.63
CA PRO A 46 -0.02 -9.43 -8.89
C PRO A 46 -0.74 -8.19 -8.34
N VAL A 47 -2.02 -8.34 -8.04
CA VAL A 47 -2.83 -7.37 -7.30
C VAL A 47 -3.34 -8.01 -6.01
N ILE A 48 -3.69 -7.21 -5.02
CA ILE A 48 -4.40 -7.65 -3.83
C ILE A 48 -5.89 -7.44 -4.11
N GLU A 49 -6.67 -8.54 -4.17
CA GLU A 49 -8.09 -8.48 -4.55
C GLU A 49 -8.95 -7.69 -3.55
N GLU A 50 -8.54 -7.62 -2.29
CA GLU A 50 -9.21 -6.88 -1.22
C GLU A 50 -9.00 -5.36 -1.30
N SER A 51 -8.24 -4.88 -2.28
CA SER A 51 -7.95 -3.44 -2.44
C SER A 51 -9.13 -2.67 -2.99
N PHE A 52 -9.49 -1.55 -2.35
CA PHE A 52 -10.51 -0.65 -2.90
C PHE A 52 -9.98 0.21 -4.06
N LEU A 53 -8.66 0.41 -4.14
CA LEU A 53 -7.99 1.06 -5.24
C LEU A 53 -6.70 0.32 -5.58
N THR A 54 -6.53 -0.02 -6.84
CA THR A 54 -5.30 -0.59 -7.37
C THR A 54 -4.79 0.25 -8.53
N LEU A 55 -3.49 0.57 -8.51
CA LEU A 55 -2.80 1.21 -9.61
C LEU A 55 -1.86 0.20 -10.26
N GLU A 56 -2.03 -0.06 -11.54
CA GLU A 56 -1.13 -0.88 -12.35
C GLU A 56 -0.07 0.02 -12.99
N CYS A 57 1.20 -0.22 -12.68
CA CYS A 57 2.29 0.70 -13.00
C CYS A 57 3.42 0.04 -13.79
N GLU A 58 3.93 0.77 -14.79
CA GLU A 58 5.25 0.51 -15.38
C GLU A 58 6.32 1.32 -14.63
N LEU A 59 7.43 0.69 -14.30
CA LEU A 59 8.57 1.38 -13.71
C LEU A 59 9.17 2.36 -14.71
N ALA A 60 9.10 3.65 -14.42
CA ALA A 60 9.72 4.69 -15.21
C ALA A 60 11.15 5.00 -14.74
N GLU A 61 11.35 5.09 -13.43
CA GLU A 61 12.65 5.37 -12.81
C GLU A 61 12.73 4.71 -11.43
N ALA A 62 13.91 4.22 -11.09
CA ALA A 62 14.27 3.85 -9.72
C ALA A 62 15.69 4.32 -9.45
N ARG A 63 15.88 5.09 -8.38
CA ARG A 63 17.20 5.60 -7.98
C ARG A 63 17.30 5.75 -6.48
N ASP A 64 18.50 5.67 -5.97
CA ASP A 64 18.76 5.99 -4.57
C ASP A 64 18.38 7.45 -4.29
N LEU A 65 17.76 7.69 -3.15
CA LEU A 65 17.33 9.05 -2.77
C LEU A 65 18.53 9.98 -2.64
N PHE A 66 19.63 9.46 -2.09
CA PHE A 66 20.95 10.10 -2.04
C PHE A 66 22.03 9.02 -1.92
N LEU A 67 23.28 9.39 -2.15
CA LEU A 67 24.42 8.47 -2.10
C LEU A 67 24.51 7.75 -0.73
N GLY A 68 24.48 6.41 -0.76
CA GLY A 68 24.49 5.56 0.44
C GLY A 68 23.15 5.45 1.16
N SER A 69 22.07 5.96 0.55
CA SER A 69 20.70 5.80 1.08
C SER A 69 20.27 4.35 1.03
N ARG A 70 19.53 3.91 2.06
CA ARG A 70 18.73 2.67 2.02
C ARG A 70 17.36 2.90 1.39
N THR A 71 16.99 4.16 1.12
CA THR A 71 15.71 4.54 0.55
C THR A 71 15.85 4.75 -0.94
N VAL A 72 14.99 4.11 -1.70
CA VAL A 72 14.93 4.21 -3.17
C VAL A 72 13.70 5.03 -3.55
N LEU A 73 13.89 6.02 -4.42
CA LEU A 73 12.80 6.71 -5.09
C LEU A 73 12.35 5.86 -6.30
N ILE A 74 11.08 5.52 -6.33
CA ILE A 74 10.46 4.78 -7.43
C ILE A 74 9.43 5.68 -8.10
N LEU A 75 9.58 5.90 -9.41
CA LEU A 75 8.60 6.56 -10.25
C LEU A 75 7.91 5.53 -11.13
N GLY A 76 6.60 5.45 -11.01
CA GLY A 76 5.75 4.56 -11.81
C GLY A 76 4.85 5.35 -12.75
N LYS A 77 4.76 4.91 -14.00
CA LYS A 77 3.73 5.39 -14.93
C LYS A 77 2.48 4.54 -14.73
N VAL A 78 1.41 5.15 -14.24
CA VAL A 78 0.11 4.48 -14.09
C VAL A 78 -0.46 4.16 -15.46
N LYS A 79 -0.69 2.88 -15.73
CA LYS A 79 -1.31 2.36 -16.97
C LYS A 79 -2.81 2.18 -16.80
N ARG A 80 -3.22 1.78 -15.59
CA ARG A 80 -4.61 1.54 -15.24
C ARG A 80 -4.82 1.82 -13.77
N ALA A 81 -5.98 2.37 -13.43
CA ALA A 81 -6.46 2.48 -12.07
C ALA A 81 -7.80 1.74 -11.96
N VAL A 82 -7.93 0.87 -10.97
CA VAL A 82 -9.16 0.14 -10.67
C VAL A 82 -9.66 0.61 -9.31
N LEU A 83 -10.88 1.09 -9.26
CA LEU A 83 -11.50 1.62 -8.06
C LEU A 83 -12.84 0.90 -7.84
N GLU A 84 -13.14 0.48 -6.63
CA GLU A 84 -14.44 -0.07 -6.29
C GLU A 84 -15.56 0.94 -6.50
N ASP A 85 -16.71 0.50 -7.00
CA ASP A 85 -17.86 1.35 -7.29
C ASP A 85 -18.35 2.13 -6.07
N SER A 86 -18.27 1.55 -4.89
CA SER A 86 -18.63 2.21 -3.62
C SER A 86 -17.80 3.46 -3.32
N HIS A 87 -16.61 3.59 -3.94
CA HIS A 87 -15.67 4.70 -3.78
C HIS A 87 -15.72 5.70 -4.94
N THR A 88 -16.55 5.47 -5.95
CA THR A 88 -16.60 6.32 -7.16
C THR A 88 -17.50 7.54 -7.00
N HIS A 89 -18.50 7.47 -6.13
CA HIS A 89 -19.53 8.50 -5.99
C HIS A 89 -19.42 9.28 -4.69
N GLY A 90 -19.43 10.61 -4.80
CA GLY A 90 -19.35 11.52 -3.67
C GLY A 90 -17.94 11.71 -3.14
N VAL A 91 -17.59 12.96 -2.85
CA VAL A 91 -16.26 13.32 -2.32
C VAL A 91 -16.02 12.66 -0.96
N ASP A 92 -17.04 12.56 -0.16
CA ASP A 92 -17.05 11.99 1.18
C ASP A 92 -16.91 10.45 1.22
N LYS A 93 -17.09 9.78 0.08
CA LYS A 93 -17.05 8.32 0.00
C LYS A 93 -15.79 7.75 -0.64
N LYS A 94 -14.96 8.60 -1.23
CA LYS A 94 -13.78 8.18 -2.01
C LYS A 94 -12.77 7.33 -1.23
N TYR A 95 -12.74 7.44 0.07
CA TYR A 95 -11.79 6.72 0.93
C TYR A 95 -12.50 5.77 1.91
N GLY A 96 -13.74 5.40 1.61
CA GLY A 96 -14.55 4.52 2.44
C GLY A 96 -15.09 5.18 3.70
N PRO A 97 -15.90 4.45 4.49
CA PRO A 97 -16.57 5.00 5.68
C PRO A 97 -15.59 5.38 6.79
N GLU A 98 -14.46 4.69 6.88
CA GLU A 98 -13.42 4.93 7.88
C GLU A 98 -12.39 5.99 7.47
N GLY A 99 -12.47 6.47 6.22
CA GLY A 99 -11.53 7.43 5.67
C GLY A 99 -10.23 6.80 5.19
N PHE A 100 -9.30 7.66 4.76
CA PHE A 100 -7.99 7.22 4.32
C PHE A 100 -7.10 6.83 5.50
N MET A 101 -6.44 5.70 5.39
CA MET A 101 -5.55 5.17 6.42
C MET A 101 -4.12 5.68 6.22
N PHE A 102 -3.52 6.19 7.29
CA PHE A 102 -2.09 6.47 7.36
C PHE A 102 -1.45 5.54 8.38
N ASN A 103 -0.46 4.79 7.95
CA ASN A 103 0.38 4.04 8.86
C ASN A 103 1.40 4.99 9.49
N ILE A 104 1.41 5.08 10.80
CA ILE A 104 2.37 5.86 11.58
C ILE A 104 3.41 4.89 12.11
N HIS A 105 4.54 4.84 11.42
CA HIS A 105 5.67 4.03 11.86
C HIS A 105 6.30 4.63 13.11
N SER A 106 6.59 3.76 14.07
CA SER A 106 7.49 4.09 15.17
C SER A 106 8.94 4.11 14.67
N PRO A 107 9.78 5.04 15.14
CA PRO A 107 11.20 4.97 14.89
C PRO A 107 11.77 3.66 15.43
N ILE A 108 12.55 2.98 14.60
CA ILE A 108 13.27 1.77 14.99
C ILE A 108 14.72 2.16 15.27
N ASP A 109 15.27 1.75 16.41
CA ASP A 109 16.71 1.81 16.65
C ASP A 109 17.39 0.86 15.67
N LEU A 110 18.17 1.42 14.75
CA LEU A 110 18.85 0.65 13.70
C LEU A 110 19.93 -0.29 14.24
N LYS A 111 20.38 -0.12 15.49
CA LYS A 111 21.38 -0.99 16.12
C LYS A 111 20.75 -2.19 16.81
N THR A 112 19.65 -1.97 17.52
CA THR A 112 18.97 -3.00 18.31
C THR A 112 17.83 -3.67 17.55
N GLY A 113 17.25 -3.00 16.54
CA GLY A 113 16.03 -3.42 15.85
C GLY A 113 14.76 -3.20 16.70
N GLU A 114 14.90 -2.57 17.87
CA GLU A 114 13.79 -2.31 18.76
C GLU A 114 13.05 -1.02 18.36
N GLY A 115 11.75 -1.00 18.52
CA GLY A 115 10.89 0.15 18.27
C GLY A 115 9.58 0.03 19.01
N GLU A 116 8.82 1.11 19.03
CA GLU A 116 7.46 1.09 19.59
C GLU A 116 6.48 0.45 18.60
N VAL A 117 5.30 0.13 19.06
CA VAL A 117 4.22 -0.40 18.21
C VAL A 117 3.79 0.68 17.21
N SER A 118 3.68 0.32 15.95
CA SER A 118 3.13 1.20 14.91
C SER A 118 1.67 1.55 15.22
N ALA A 119 1.26 2.73 14.82
CA ALA A 119 -0.11 3.21 14.97
C ALA A 119 -0.73 3.49 13.60
N VAL A 120 -2.05 3.54 13.55
CA VAL A 120 -2.80 3.95 12.37
C VAL A 120 -3.64 5.18 12.68
N ALA A 121 -3.57 6.17 11.80
CA ALA A 121 -4.49 7.31 11.79
C ALA A 121 -5.44 7.18 10.60
N THR A 122 -6.67 7.63 10.77
CA THR A 122 -7.64 7.73 9.69
C THR A 122 -8.01 9.20 9.46
N MET A 123 -8.19 9.55 8.19
CA MET A 123 -8.63 10.88 7.78
C MET A 123 -10.02 10.77 7.15
N LYS A 124 -11.00 11.43 7.73
CA LYS A 124 -12.35 11.56 7.17
C LYS A 124 -12.46 12.82 6.34
N ILE A 125 -13.23 12.73 5.26
CA ILE A 125 -13.54 13.88 4.43
C ILE A 125 -14.93 14.39 4.85
N GLU A 126 -15.00 15.65 5.22
CA GLU A 126 -16.24 16.34 5.49
C GLU A 126 -16.60 17.26 4.32
N LYS A 127 -17.86 17.27 3.92
CA LYS A 127 -18.35 18.23 2.92
C LYS A 127 -18.40 19.61 3.54
N LEU A 128 -17.81 20.56 2.85
CA LEU A 128 -18.05 21.96 3.15
C LEU A 128 -19.41 22.34 2.55
N VAL A 129 -20.25 22.89 3.37
CA VAL A 129 -21.58 23.38 2.98
C VAL A 129 -21.46 24.72 2.24
#